data_fba616f158c3ec6ecd332e9eee9ec966
#
_entry.id   fba616f158c3ec6ecd332e9eee9ec966
#
_cell.length_a   1.000
_cell.length_b   1.000
_cell.length_c   1.000
_cell.angle_alpha   90.00
_cell.angle_beta   90.00
_cell.angle_gamma   90.00
#
_symmetry.space_group_name_H-M   'P 1'
#
loop_
_entity.id
_entity.type
_entity.pdbx_description
1 polymer ?
#
loop_
_entity_poly.entity_id
_entity_poly.type
_entity_poly.pdbx_seq_one_letter_code
_entity_poly.pdbx_strand_id
1 'polypeptide(L)'
;VFRHSRLIPAVEYVQANRIRTLAMQAMQKVLHAARIDVYVAPSFDEADLTRTNLTGHPAVVVPNGVTAKGQSSSIAFTGRLYGEAAALLVAKAYQDATDYHLRKPDLSTN
;
A
#
# COMPACT_ATOMS: atom_id res chain seq x y z
N VAL A 1 2.22 11.87 20.88
CA VAL A 1 1.12 11.77 19.90
C VAL A 1 -0.19 11.44 20.63
N PHE A 2 -0.31 10.34 21.39
CA PHE A 2 -1.57 9.90 22.03
C PHE A 2 -2.19 10.90 23.02
N ARG A 3 -1.39 11.73 23.68
CA ARG A 3 -1.92 12.77 24.60
C ARG A 3 -2.58 13.91 23.84
N HIS A 4 -2.01 14.32 22.71
CA HIS A 4 -2.57 15.41 21.90
C HIS A 4 -3.87 14.99 21.18
N SER A 5 -4.02 13.71 20.80
CA SER A 5 -5.23 13.25 20.13
C SER A 5 -6.49 13.34 21.01
N ARG A 6 -6.34 13.39 22.35
CA ARG A 6 -7.46 13.60 23.30
C ARG A 6 -8.01 15.03 23.27
N LEU A 7 -7.25 15.98 22.70
CA LEU A 7 -7.61 17.40 22.67
C LEU A 7 -8.20 17.82 21.29
N ILE A 8 -8.39 16.85 20.38
CA ILE A 8 -9.00 17.13 19.08
C ILE A 8 -10.50 17.36 19.29
N PRO A 9 -11.03 18.55 18.95
CA PRO A 9 -12.47 18.81 19.04
C PRO A 9 -13.27 17.86 18.15
N ALA A 10 -14.47 17.47 18.56
CA ALA A 10 -15.31 16.58 17.80
C ALA A 10 -15.62 17.09 16.37
N VAL A 11 -15.76 18.40 16.23
CA VAL A 11 -15.97 19.04 14.92
C VAL A 11 -14.81 18.80 13.97
N GLU A 12 -13.56 18.86 14.45
CA GLU A 12 -12.37 18.62 13.65
C GLU A 12 -12.28 17.15 13.22
N TYR A 13 -12.61 16.24 14.11
CA TYR A 13 -12.69 14.82 13.79
C TYR A 13 -13.75 14.51 12.70
N VAL A 14 -14.93 15.14 12.80
CA VAL A 14 -15.97 14.99 11.77
C VAL A 14 -15.51 15.56 10.43
N GLN A 15 -14.87 16.74 10.42
CA GLN A 15 -14.33 17.33 9.19
C GLN A 15 -13.25 16.47 8.58
N ALA A 16 -12.34 15.91 9.36
CA ALA A 16 -11.31 14.99 8.88
C ALA A 16 -11.93 13.76 8.19
N ASN A 17 -12.99 13.17 8.76
CA ASN A 17 -13.70 12.06 8.13
C ASN A 17 -14.41 12.44 6.82
N ARG A 18 -14.91 13.67 6.71
CA ARG A 18 -15.46 14.19 5.43
C ARG A 18 -14.37 14.31 4.38
N ILE A 19 -13.20 14.88 4.73
CA ILE A 19 -12.03 14.98 3.83
C ILE A 19 -11.57 13.58 3.41
N ARG A 20 -11.50 12.63 4.34
CA ARG A 20 -11.21 11.22 4.04
C ARG A 20 -12.17 10.65 3.00
N THR A 21 -13.47 10.87 3.16
CA THR A 21 -14.49 10.40 2.21
C THR A 21 -14.28 11.00 0.81
N LEU A 22 -13.97 12.30 0.73
CA LEU A 22 -13.66 12.96 -0.54
C LEU A 22 -12.40 12.38 -1.19
N ALA A 23 -11.37 12.08 -0.40
CA ALA A 23 -10.14 11.44 -0.90
C ALA A 23 -10.42 10.02 -1.45
N MET A 24 -11.25 9.23 -0.76
CA MET A 24 -11.70 7.91 -1.24
C MET A 24 -12.42 8.01 -2.58
N GLN A 25 -13.37 8.93 -2.70
CA GLN A 25 -14.13 9.16 -3.93
C GLN A 25 -13.24 9.63 -5.09
N ALA A 26 -12.30 10.55 -4.81
CA ALA A 26 -11.37 11.05 -5.81
C ALA A 26 -10.46 9.93 -6.35
N MET A 27 -9.90 9.12 -5.46
CA MET A 27 -9.06 7.98 -5.86
C MET A 27 -9.85 6.95 -6.67
N GLN A 28 -11.05 6.60 -6.22
CA GLN A 28 -11.91 5.67 -6.94
C GLN A 28 -12.28 6.19 -8.35
N LYS A 29 -12.56 7.49 -8.48
CA LYS A 29 -12.86 8.13 -9.76
C LYS A 29 -11.67 8.03 -10.73
N VAL A 30 -10.44 8.28 -10.24
CA VAL A 30 -9.21 8.20 -11.06
C VAL A 30 -8.97 6.76 -11.52
N LEU A 31 -9.01 5.79 -10.60
CA LEU A 31 -8.79 4.38 -10.94
C LEU A 31 -9.85 3.86 -11.94
N HIS A 32 -11.09 4.25 -11.75
CA HIS A 32 -12.18 3.85 -12.65
C HIS A 32 -12.04 4.48 -14.04
N ALA A 33 -11.76 5.78 -14.12
CA ALA A 33 -11.58 6.49 -15.38
C ALA A 33 -10.38 5.93 -16.20
N ALA A 34 -9.31 5.58 -15.51
CA ALA A 34 -8.12 4.96 -16.10
C ALA A 34 -8.28 3.45 -16.38
N ARG A 35 -9.39 2.82 -15.96
CA ARG A 35 -9.62 1.37 -16.03
C ARG A 35 -8.52 0.55 -15.34
N ILE A 36 -8.02 1.04 -14.24
CA ILE A 36 -6.99 0.39 -13.43
C ILE A 36 -7.66 -0.40 -12.31
N ASP A 37 -7.44 -1.70 -12.26
CA ASP A 37 -7.89 -2.56 -11.15
C ASP A 37 -6.85 -2.68 -10.06
N VAL A 38 -5.56 -2.72 -10.43
CA VAL A 38 -4.42 -2.79 -9.53
C VAL A 38 -3.30 -1.89 -10.06
N TYR A 39 -2.66 -1.14 -9.19
CA TYR A 39 -1.43 -0.41 -9.51
C TYR A 39 -0.27 -0.84 -8.60
N VAL A 40 0.94 -0.52 -9.01
CA VAL A 40 2.17 -0.89 -8.30
C VAL A 40 2.87 0.35 -7.78
N ALA A 41 3.37 0.27 -6.56
CA ALA A 41 4.20 1.31 -5.93
C ALA A 41 5.35 0.66 -5.14
N PRO A 42 6.45 1.38 -4.88
CA PRO A 42 7.41 0.96 -3.87
C PRO A 42 6.71 0.81 -2.51
N SER A 43 6.97 -0.28 -1.78
CA SER A 43 6.24 -0.56 -0.52
C SER A 43 6.49 0.46 0.60
N PHE A 44 7.54 1.27 0.47
CA PHE A 44 7.94 2.32 1.42
C PHE A 44 7.77 3.73 0.83
N ASP A 45 6.98 3.88 -0.23
CA ASP A 45 6.55 5.21 -0.69
C ASP A 45 5.59 5.79 0.35
N GLU A 46 6.08 6.76 1.12
CA GLU A 46 5.35 7.39 2.22
C GLU A 46 4.03 8.03 1.76
N ALA A 47 4.01 8.61 0.56
CA ALA A 47 2.83 9.24 0.01
C ALA A 47 1.74 8.22 -0.34
N ASP A 48 2.13 7.09 -0.93
CA ASP A 48 1.20 6.02 -1.28
C ASP A 48 0.72 5.28 -0.02
N LEU A 49 1.61 5.01 0.92
CA LEU A 49 1.28 4.39 2.20
C LEU A 49 0.29 5.25 3.01
N THR A 50 0.52 6.55 3.09
CA THR A 50 -0.40 7.48 3.77
C THR A 50 -1.75 7.50 3.08
N ARG A 51 -1.77 7.56 1.75
CA ARG A 51 -2.99 7.57 0.94
C ARG A 51 -3.81 6.29 1.14
N THR A 52 -3.19 5.13 1.00
CA THR A 52 -3.88 3.84 1.12
C THR A 52 -4.39 3.57 2.52
N ASN A 53 -3.61 3.92 3.56
CA ASN A 53 -4.05 3.85 4.96
C ASN A 53 -5.22 4.79 5.26
N LEU A 54 -5.21 6.00 4.69
CA LEU A 54 -6.30 6.96 4.87
C LEU A 54 -7.58 6.50 4.15
N THR A 55 -7.46 6.02 2.93
CA THR A 55 -8.62 5.69 2.07
C THR A 55 -9.10 4.25 2.22
N GLY A 56 -8.29 3.37 2.81
CA GLY A 56 -8.66 1.96 3.03
C GLY A 56 -8.56 1.09 1.76
N HIS A 57 -7.77 1.49 0.76
CA HIS A 57 -7.51 0.65 -0.41
C HIS A 57 -6.65 -0.55 0.00
N PRO A 58 -7.00 -1.77 -0.43
CA PRO A 58 -6.23 -2.97 -0.12
C PRO A 58 -4.88 -2.96 -0.82
N ALA A 59 -3.83 -3.32 -0.10
CA ALA A 59 -2.49 -3.44 -0.65
C ALA A 59 -1.84 -4.77 -0.23
N VAL A 60 -1.17 -5.41 -1.18
CA VAL A 60 -0.39 -6.63 -0.96
C VAL A 60 1.07 -6.31 -1.21
N VAL A 61 1.90 -6.51 -0.21
CA VAL A 61 3.35 -6.28 -0.31
C VAL A 61 4.06 -7.60 -0.53
N VAL A 62 4.93 -7.62 -1.53
CA VAL A 62 5.73 -8.80 -1.87
C VAL A 62 7.21 -8.46 -2.03
N PRO A 63 8.12 -9.41 -1.77
CA PRO A 63 9.54 -9.23 -2.02
C PRO A 63 9.84 -8.91 -3.49
N ASN A 64 10.78 -8.00 -3.73
CA ASN A 64 11.22 -7.56 -5.06
C ASN A 64 12.76 -7.65 -5.22
N GLY A 65 13.38 -8.60 -4.53
CA GLY A 65 14.82 -8.81 -4.61
C GLY A 65 15.63 -8.04 -3.57
N VAL A 66 16.89 -7.83 -3.89
CA VAL A 66 17.88 -7.20 -3.02
C VAL A 66 18.52 -6.04 -3.77
N THR A 67 18.68 -4.91 -3.11
CA THR A 67 19.36 -3.74 -3.67
C THR A 67 20.86 -4.00 -3.85
N ALA A 68 21.55 -3.13 -4.62
CA ALA A 68 23.00 -3.20 -4.78
C ALA A 68 23.77 -3.10 -3.43
N LYS A 69 23.13 -2.60 -2.37
CA LYS A 69 23.70 -2.51 -1.01
C LYS A 69 23.35 -3.71 -0.12
N GLY A 70 22.79 -4.77 -0.67
CA GLY A 70 22.40 -5.97 0.09
C GLY A 70 21.11 -5.84 0.92
N GLN A 71 20.37 -4.73 0.79
CA GLN A 71 19.12 -4.52 1.50
C GLN A 71 17.95 -5.16 0.76
N SER A 72 17.03 -5.79 1.48
CA SER A 72 15.79 -6.30 0.90
C SER A 72 14.95 -5.19 0.31
N SER A 73 14.35 -5.46 -0.85
CA SER A 73 13.41 -4.57 -1.53
C SER A 73 12.04 -5.22 -1.61
N SER A 74 10.99 -4.42 -1.63
CA SER A 74 9.62 -4.89 -1.77
C SER A 74 8.79 -3.91 -2.59
N ILE A 75 7.71 -4.43 -3.19
CA ILE A 75 6.71 -3.65 -3.93
C ILE A 75 5.33 -3.91 -3.39
N ALA A 76 4.45 -2.94 -3.52
CA ALA A 76 3.06 -3.02 -3.14
C ALA A 76 2.17 -3.08 -4.39
N PHE A 77 1.23 -4.00 -4.40
CA PHE A 77 0.14 -4.08 -5.37
C PHE A 77 -1.13 -3.57 -4.70
N THR A 78 -1.60 -2.40 -5.09
CA THR A 78 -2.76 -1.75 -4.49
C THR A 78 -3.98 -1.89 -5.40
N GLY A 79 -5.05 -2.45 -4.86
CA GLY A 79 -6.31 -2.67 -5.55
C GLY A 79 -7.30 -1.51 -5.38
N ARG A 80 -8.42 -1.56 -6.12
CA ARG A 80 -9.59 -0.72 -5.85
C ARG A 80 -10.18 -1.05 -4.47
N LEU A 81 -11.04 -0.17 -3.93
CA LEU A 81 -11.80 -0.50 -2.73
C LEU A 81 -12.56 -1.82 -2.93
N TYR A 82 -12.42 -2.72 -1.96
CA TYR A 82 -12.94 -4.10 -1.99
C TYR A 82 -12.37 -4.96 -3.14
N GLY A 83 -11.21 -4.57 -3.69
CA GLY A 83 -10.53 -5.26 -4.79
C GLY A 83 -9.40 -6.18 -4.32
N GLU A 84 -9.49 -6.77 -3.12
CA GLU A 84 -8.47 -7.63 -2.53
C GLU A 84 -8.12 -8.81 -3.44
N ALA A 85 -9.12 -9.42 -4.07
CA ALA A 85 -8.92 -10.56 -4.96
C ALA A 85 -8.04 -10.21 -6.17
N ALA A 86 -8.24 -9.03 -6.77
CA ALA A 86 -7.42 -8.58 -7.89
C ALA A 86 -5.97 -8.30 -7.46
N ALA A 87 -5.78 -7.62 -6.31
CA ALA A 87 -4.46 -7.35 -5.76
C ALA A 87 -3.70 -8.64 -5.44
N LEU A 88 -4.37 -9.62 -4.80
CA LEU A 88 -3.80 -10.93 -4.50
C LEU A 88 -3.45 -11.73 -5.76
N LEU A 89 -4.31 -11.70 -6.78
CA LEU A 89 -4.07 -12.40 -8.04
C LEU A 89 -2.80 -11.89 -8.74
N VAL A 90 -2.65 -10.57 -8.84
CA VAL A 90 -1.47 -9.95 -9.47
C VAL A 90 -0.21 -10.22 -8.63
N ALA A 91 -0.29 -10.07 -7.30
CA ALA A 91 0.82 -10.35 -6.39
C ALA A 91 1.26 -11.83 -6.48
N LYS A 92 0.30 -12.76 -6.55
CA LYS A 92 0.58 -14.19 -6.73
C LYS A 92 1.25 -14.46 -8.07
N ALA A 93 0.73 -13.90 -9.17
CA ALA A 93 1.34 -14.05 -10.49
C ALA A 93 2.77 -13.51 -10.53
N TYR A 94 3.03 -12.39 -9.85
CA TYR A 94 4.37 -11.84 -9.71
C TYR A 94 5.31 -12.78 -8.92
N GLN A 95 4.85 -13.35 -7.81
CA GLN A 95 5.63 -14.31 -7.03
C GLN A 95 5.91 -15.60 -7.81
N ASP A 96 4.96 -16.09 -8.60
CA ASP A 96 5.14 -17.28 -9.43
C ASP A 96 6.14 -17.05 -10.58
N ALA A 97 6.24 -15.82 -11.06
CA ALA A 97 7.19 -15.42 -12.11
C ALA A 97 8.59 -15.06 -11.58
N THR A 98 8.77 -14.99 -10.25
CA THR A 98 10.02 -14.60 -9.61
C THR A 98 10.40 -15.55 -8.48
N ASP A 99 11.67 -15.52 -8.07
CA ASP A 99 12.18 -16.31 -6.94
C ASP A 99 12.47 -15.46 -5.69
N TYR A 100 12.13 -14.19 -5.69
CA TYR A 100 12.51 -13.25 -4.63
C TYR A 100 12.00 -13.65 -3.25
N HIS A 101 10.81 -14.21 -3.17
CA HIS A 101 10.21 -14.67 -1.93
C HIS A 101 10.88 -15.95 -1.35
N LEU A 102 11.68 -16.66 -2.15
CA LEU A 102 12.45 -17.84 -1.72
C LEU A 102 13.85 -17.47 -1.23
N ARG A 103 14.33 -16.27 -1.52
CA ARG A 103 15.66 -15.82 -1.14
C ARG A 103 15.74 -15.54 0.35
N LYS A 104 16.73 -16.08 1.02
CA LYS A 104 17.02 -15.86 2.44
C LYS A 104 18.28 -15.01 2.58
N PRO A 105 18.37 -14.12 3.59
CA PRO A 105 19.60 -13.43 3.91
C PRO A 105 20.67 -14.44 4.34
N ASP A 106 21.91 -14.18 3.91
CA ASP A 106 23.06 -14.93 4.43
C ASP A 106 23.40 -14.39 5.82
N LEU A 107 23.16 -15.21 6.84
CA LEU A 107 23.44 -14.90 8.25
C LEU A 107 24.81 -15.42 8.70
N SER A 108 25.60 -16.00 7.80
CA SER A 108 26.90 -16.62 8.15
C SER A 108 28.06 -15.61 8.25
N THR A 109 27.84 -14.35 7.87
CA THR A 109 28.84 -13.28 7.97
C THR A 109 28.62 -12.48 9.27
N ASN A 110 29.24 -12.90 10.33
CA ASN A 110 29.65 -12.06 11.46
C ASN A 110 31.15 -11.91 11.44
#